data_ef17af282d7ae527573b4323b4f44309
#
_entry.id   ef17af282d7ae527573b4323b4f44309
#
_cell.length_a   1.000
_cell.length_b   1.000
_cell.length_c   1.000
_cell.angle_alpha   90.00
_cell.angle_beta   90.00
_cell.angle_gamma   90.00
#
_symmetry.space_group_name_H-M   'P 1'
#
loop_
_entity.id
_entity.type
_entity.pdbx_description
1 polymer ?
#
loop_
_entity_poly.entity_id
_entity_poly.type
_entity_poly.pdbx_seq_one_letter_code
_entity_poly.pdbx_strand_id
1 'polypeptide(L)'
;MKFIKNLEIGGLLLYAKLFRKRIPLFVSWSLTNRCNLHCRYCEIPALKSRELTAEQVFKVIDELHKLGTRVVSFTGGEPLLRKDIVKIIDYAKRKGIYVKLNSNGILVKKRIEDIKNLDVLQLSFDGPKEIHDKQRGKGSYDSVIEAMKIAKANRIKVYFNTTITRFNVDNLDYIFSKIKEFKIPTSFQPVTNILFCTKNIGSLYPKKGDFREAIKNMIKEKRKNPYILNSYNSLRYMSNWPLSSRINCFAGKVAYRISSDGGILPCNRTMDKSFGYNCLKGNFKDVLSKKLDAVCNGCWCITALELNYAFALRLEPILNIIRLDYLK
;
A
#
# COMPACT_ATOMS: atom_id res chain seq x y z
N MET A 1 -19.62 -14.43 -5.60
CA MET A 1 -18.71 -13.62 -6.45
C MET A 1 -17.36 -13.31 -5.80
N LYS A 2 -17.28 -12.80 -4.55
CA LYS A 2 -15.99 -12.49 -3.86
C LYS A 2 -15.16 -13.74 -3.55
N PHE A 3 -15.77 -14.83 -3.09
CA PHE A 3 -15.09 -16.09 -2.79
C PHE A 3 -14.39 -16.67 -4.03
N ILE A 4 -15.05 -16.63 -5.20
CA ILE A 4 -14.50 -17.09 -6.48
C ILE A 4 -13.25 -16.27 -6.86
N LYS A 5 -13.26 -14.93 -6.63
CA LYS A 5 -12.09 -14.09 -6.91
C LYS A 5 -10.89 -14.44 -6.01
N ASN A 6 -11.11 -14.75 -4.73
CA ASN A 6 -10.04 -15.15 -3.82
C ASN A 6 -9.43 -16.49 -4.20
N LEU A 7 -10.27 -17.45 -4.67
CA LEU A 7 -9.80 -18.73 -5.22
C LEU A 7 -8.99 -18.51 -6.50
N GLU A 8 -9.43 -17.62 -7.38
CA GLU A 8 -8.70 -17.26 -8.60
C GLU A 8 -7.33 -16.63 -8.28
N ILE A 9 -7.27 -15.68 -7.35
CA ILE A 9 -6.01 -15.07 -6.90
C ILE A 9 -5.08 -16.13 -6.29
N GLY A 10 -5.61 -17.01 -5.45
CA GLY A 10 -4.86 -18.12 -4.85
C GLY A 10 -4.33 -19.09 -5.90
N GLY A 11 -5.15 -19.46 -6.87
CA GLY A 11 -4.77 -20.31 -7.99
C GLY A 11 -3.67 -19.69 -8.87
N LEU A 12 -3.79 -18.40 -9.20
CA LEU A 12 -2.78 -17.68 -9.97
C LEU A 12 -1.45 -17.54 -9.20
N LEU A 13 -1.50 -17.32 -7.89
CA LEU A 13 -0.29 -17.31 -7.05
C LEU A 13 0.39 -18.67 -7.03
N LEU A 14 -0.38 -19.74 -6.86
CA LEU A 14 0.14 -21.12 -6.88
C LEU A 14 0.72 -21.46 -8.25
N TYR A 15 0.00 -21.14 -9.32
CA TYR A 15 0.47 -21.31 -10.70
C TYR A 15 1.80 -20.57 -10.94
N ALA A 16 1.86 -19.27 -10.57
CA ALA A 16 3.07 -18.47 -10.73
C ALA A 16 4.26 -19.07 -9.96
N LYS A 17 4.00 -19.65 -8.77
CA LYS A 17 5.03 -20.26 -7.94
C LYS A 17 5.51 -21.60 -8.52
N LEU A 18 4.60 -22.52 -8.85
CA LEU A 18 4.92 -23.86 -9.34
C LEU A 18 5.62 -23.81 -10.70
N PHE A 19 5.10 -23.00 -11.61
CA PHE A 19 5.63 -22.90 -12.97
C PHE A 19 6.63 -21.77 -13.16
N ARG A 20 7.08 -21.12 -12.05
CA ARG A 20 8.03 -20.00 -12.09
C ARG A 20 7.64 -18.88 -13.07
N LYS A 21 6.32 -18.70 -13.28
CA LYS A 21 5.79 -17.67 -14.18
C LYS A 21 5.77 -16.30 -13.49
N ARG A 22 5.94 -15.25 -14.28
CA ARG A 22 5.76 -13.86 -13.85
C ARG A 22 4.42 -13.37 -14.33
N ILE A 23 3.59 -12.95 -13.39
CA ILE A 23 2.23 -12.45 -13.62
C ILE A 23 2.07 -11.17 -12.80
N PRO A 24 1.70 -10.02 -13.37
CA PRO A 24 1.52 -8.78 -12.62
C PRO A 24 0.21 -8.80 -11.83
N LEU A 25 0.06 -9.79 -10.94
CA LEU A 25 -1.19 -10.06 -10.21
C LEU A 25 -1.59 -8.88 -9.32
N PHE A 26 -0.59 -8.24 -8.67
CA PHE A 26 -0.74 -7.08 -7.81
C PHE A 26 0.03 -5.90 -8.40
N VAL A 27 -0.65 -4.80 -8.67
CA VAL A 27 -0.02 -3.58 -9.18
C VAL A 27 -0.29 -2.42 -8.23
N SER A 28 0.78 -1.79 -7.74
CA SER A 28 0.71 -0.51 -7.05
C SER A 28 1.00 0.60 -8.05
N TRP A 29 0.07 1.53 -8.26
CA TRP A 29 0.19 2.55 -9.29
C TRP A 29 0.10 3.96 -8.71
N SER A 30 1.18 4.73 -8.81
CA SER A 30 1.14 6.17 -8.56
C SER A 30 0.48 6.88 -9.72
N LEU A 31 -0.74 7.37 -9.53
CA LEU A 31 -1.47 8.08 -10.60
C LEU A 31 -1.00 9.53 -10.75
N THR A 32 -0.43 10.11 -9.69
CA THR A 32 0.07 11.49 -9.63
C THR A 32 1.14 11.62 -8.57
N ASN A 33 2.07 12.56 -8.74
CA ASN A 33 2.98 12.97 -7.67
C ASN A 33 2.47 14.21 -6.91
N ARG A 34 1.43 14.89 -7.42
CA ARG A 34 0.83 16.03 -6.72
C ARG A 34 0.17 15.58 -5.43
N CYS A 35 0.32 16.36 -4.38
CA CYS A 35 -0.31 16.15 -3.09
C CYS A 35 -0.70 17.50 -2.46
N ASN A 36 -1.77 17.49 -1.68
CA ASN A 36 -2.22 18.62 -0.89
C ASN A 36 -1.65 18.63 0.54
N LEU A 37 -0.73 17.70 0.84
CA LEU A 37 0.02 17.63 2.09
C LEU A 37 1.52 17.54 1.83
N HIS A 38 2.31 17.97 2.83
CA HIS A 38 3.76 17.88 2.87
C HIS A 38 4.22 17.10 4.11
N CYS A 39 3.84 15.81 4.17
CA CYS A 39 4.21 14.94 5.29
C CYS A 39 5.72 14.91 5.49
N ARG A 40 6.18 14.94 6.76
CA ARG A 40 7.61 15.06 7.11
C ARG A 40 8.51 13.97 6.52
N TYR A 41 7.96 12.79 6.26
CA TYR A 41 8.67 11.63 5.76
C TYR A 41 8.41 11.36 4.25
N CYS A 42 7.74 12.26 3.53
CA CYS A 42 7.33 12.01 2.16
C CYS A 42 7.87 13.10 1.22
N GLU A 43 8.57 12.69 0.18
CA GLU A 43 9.10 13.59 -0.85
C GLU A 43 8.39 13.43 -2.21
N ILE A 44 7.37 12.59 -2.30
CA ILE A 44 6.64 12.37 -3.56
C ILE A 44 6.19 13.71 -4.20
N PRO A 45 5.67 14.69 -3.45
CA PRO A 45 5.25 15.97 -4.04
C PRO A 45 6.39 16.79 -4.67
N ALA A 46 7.64 16.55 -4.26
CA ALA A 46 8.80 17.22 -4.83
C ALA A 46 9.25 16.62 -6.18
N LEU A 47 8.77 15.40 -6.50
CA LEU A 47 9.11 14.71 -7.73
C LEU A 47 8.30 15.30 -8.90
N LYS A 48 8.99 16.01 -9.78
CA LYS A 48 8.37 16.49 -11.03
C LYS A 48 8.32 15.36 -12.04
N SER A 49 7.13 14.93 -12.43
CA SER A 49 6.94 13.95 -13.50
C SER A 49 5.65 14.25 -14.27
N ARG A 50 5.63 13.84 -15.53
CA ARG A 50 4.40 13.89 -16.34
C ARG A 50 3.42 12.83 -15.84
N GLU A 51 2.14 13.20 -15.74
CA GLU A 51 1.07 12.24 -15.45
C GLU A 51 0.55 11.61 -16.74
N LEU A 52 0.19 10.34 -16.70
CA LEU A 52 -0.51 9.70 -17.79
C LEU A 52 -1.93 10.29 -17.93
N THR A 53 -2.40 10.45 -19.17
CA THR A 53 -3.81 10.80 -19.42
C THR A 53 -4.73 9.63 -19.05
N ALA A 54 -6.03 9.87 -18.91
CA ALA A 54 -7.00 8.81 -18.63
C ALA A 54 -6.95 7.70 -19.69
N GLU A 55 -6.86 8.08 -20.97
CA GLU A 55 -6.81 7.15 -22.10
C GLU A 55 -5.55 6.26 -22.06
N GLN A 56 -4.41 6.86 -21.67
CA GLN A 56 -3.18 6.11 -21.47
C GLN A 56 -3.32 5.13 -20.30
N VAL A 57 -3.93 5.56 -19.20
CA VAL A 57 -4.20 4.69 -18.05
C VAL A 57 -5.13 3.55 -18.44
N PHE A 58 -6.18 3.79 -19.25
CA PHE A 58 -7.09 2.74 -19.72
C PHE A 58 -6.38 1.69 -20.55
N LYS A 59 -5.52 2.09 -21.51
CA LYS A 59 -4.72 1.18 -22.31
C LYS A 59 -3.84 0.27 -21.45
N VAL A 60 -3.21 0.84 -20.43
CA VAL A 60 -2.36 0.08 -19.51
C VAL A 60 -3.20 -0.86 -18.63
N ILE A 61 -4.39 -0.46 -18.18
CA ILE A 61 -5.33 -1.34 -17.46
C ILE A 61 -5.74 -2.52 -18.32
N ASP A 62 -6.02 -2.32 -19.62
CA ASP A 62 -6.37 -3.40 -20.55
C ASP A 62 -5.22 -4.41 -20.69
N GLU A 63 -4.01 -3.94 -20.86
CA GLU A 63 -2.83 -4.79 -20.94
C GLU A 63 -2.61 -5.58 -19.63
N LEU A 64 -2.64 -4.91 -18.50
CA LEU A 64 -2.51 -5.53 -17.19
C LEU A 64 -3.57 -6.60 -16.94
N HIS A 65 -4.83 -6.32 -17.30
CA HIS A 65 -5.92 -7.29 -17.17
C HIS A 65 -5.66 -8.56 -18.00
N LYS A 66 -5.26 -8.40 -19.29
CA LYS A 66 -4.88 -9.51 -20.17
C LYS A 66 -3.72 -10.33 -19.62
N LEU A 67 -2.77 -9.69 -18.92
CA LEU A 67 -1.61 -10.33 -18.31
C LEU A 67 -1.90 -10.96 -16.93
N GLY A 68 -3.13 -10.88 -16.44
CA GLY A 68 -3.56 -11.55 -15.23
C GLY A 68 -3.63 -10.65 -13.97
N THR A 69 -3.57 -9.32 -14.11
CA THR A 69 -3.76 -8.42 -12.97
C THR A 69 -5.17 -8.57 -12.40
N ARG A 70 -5.26 -8.75 -11.09
CA ARG A 70 -6.52 -8.87 -10.35
C ARG A 70 -6.68 -7.80 -9.27
N VAL A 71 -5.59 -7.21 -8.82
CA VAL A 71 -5.60 -6.19 -7.78
C VAL A 71 -4.76 -4.99 -8.22
N VAL A 72 -5.36 -3.81 -8.20
CA VAL A 72 -4.65 -2.54 -8.40
C VAL A 72 -4.84 -1.66 -7.16
N SER A 73 -3.74 -1.13 -6.66
CA SER A 73 -3.73 -0.13 -5.57
C SER A 73 -3.29 1.21 -6.13
N PHE A 74 -4.25 2.09 -6.38
CA PHE A 74 -3.97 3.46 -6.79
C PHE A 74 -3.42 4.27 -5.62
N THR A 75 -2.35 4.98 -5.88
CA THR A 75 -1.59 5.77 -4.91
C THR A 75 -0.89 6.93 -5.60
N GLY A 76 0.14 7.47 -4.99
CA GLY A 76 0.98 8.56 -5.53
C GLY A 76 1.24 9.60 -4.45
N GLY A 77 1.07 10.89 -4.79
CA GLY A 77 0.84 11.95 -3.83
C GLY A 77 -0.56 11.79 -3.23
N GLU A 78 -1.54 12.53 -3.77
CA GLU A 78 -2.95 12.34 -3.42
C GLU A 78 -3.77 12.07 -4.70
N PRO A 79 -4.21 10.82 -4.92
CA PRO A 79 -4.93 10.44 -6.14
C PRO A 79 -6.22 11.22 -6.36
N LEU A 80 -6.89 11.66 -5.28
CA LEU A 80 -8.12 12.43 -5.36
C LEU A 80 -7.94 13.86 -5.92
N LEU A 81 -6.70 14.29 -6.15
CA LEU A 81 -6.41 15.53 -6.90
C LEU A 81 -6.63 15.36 -8.42
N ARG A 82 -6.67 14.12 -8.93
CA ARG A 82 -6.99 13.89 -10.34
C ARG A 82 -8.47 14.10 -10.59
N LYS A 83 -8.79 14.94 -11.57
CA LYS A 83 -10.19 15.20 -11.96
C LYS A 83 -10.85 13.97 -12.59
N ASP A 84 -10.07 13.12 -13.24
CA ASP A 84 -10.49 11.91 -13.96
C ASP A 84 -10.47 10.63 -13.13
N ILE A 85 -10.26 10.72 -11.81
CA ILE A 85 -10.11 9.56 -10.92
C ILE A 85 -11.32 8.61 -10.96
N VAL A 86 -12.53 9.15 -11.04
CA VAL A 86 -13.75 8.35 -11.14
C VAL A 86 -13.74 7.49 -12.40
N LYS A 87 -13.36 8.07 -13.56
CA LYS A 87 -13.28 7.35 -14.84
C LYS A 87 -12.26 6.20 -14.76
N ILE A 88 -11.12 6.44 -14.09
CA ILE A 88 -10.06 5.43 -13.91
C ILE A 88 -10.53 4.28 -13.01
N ILE A 89 -11.16 4.60 -11.87
CA ILE A 89 -11.71 3.59 -10.94
C ILE A 89 -12.76 2.75 -11.66
N ASP A 90 -13.74 3.37 -12.29
CA ASP A 90 -14.83 2.68 -12.98
C ASP A 90 -14.31 1.80 -14.13
N TYR A 91 -13.30 2.28 -14.86
CA TYR A 91 -12.71 1.49 -15.93
C TYR A 91 -12.05 0.22 -15.38
N ALA A 92 -11.25 0.31 -14.34
CA ALA A 92 -10.63 -0.84 -13.69
C ALA A 92 -11.69 -1.81 -13.12
N LYS A 93 -12.75 -1.26 -12.51
CA LYS A 93 -13.88 -2.05 -11.97
C LYS A 93 -14.62 -2.83 -13.07
N ARG A 94 -14.90 -2.20 -14.23
CA ARG A 94 -15.53 -2.88 -15.38
C ARG A 94 -14.68 -4.05 -15.90
N LYS A 95 -13.36 -3.99 -15.79
CA LYS A 95 -12.46 -5.11 -16.10
C LYS A 95 -12.43 -6.19 -15.00
N GLY A 96 -13.22 -6.06 -13.94
CA GLY A 96 -13.25 -7.02 -12.84
C GLY A 96 -12.06 -6.92 -11.89
N ILE A 97 -11.23 -5.89 -11.99
CA ILE A 97 -10.08 -5.67 -11.12
C ILE A 97 -10.55 -5.21 -9.72
N TYR A 98 -9.94 -5.72 -8.68
CA TYR A 98 -10.13 -5.25 -7.31
C TYR A 98 -9.34 -3.94 -7.11
N VAL A 99 -10.05 -2.86 -6.78
CA VAL A 99 -9.47 -1.51 -6.75
C VAL A 99 -9.35 -1.01 -5.33
N LYS A 100 -8.11 -0.73 -4.91
CA LYS A 100 -7.78 0.00 -3.68
C LYS A 100 -7.35 1.42 -4.02
N LEU A 101 -7.69 2.36 -3.15
CA LEU A 101 -7.21 3.75 -3.21
C LEU A 101 -6.53 4.11 -1.89
N ASN A 102 -5.31 4.63 -1.96
CA ASN A 102 -4.61 5.19 -0.81
C ASN A 102 -4.81 6.69 -0.79
N SER A 103 -5.32 7.23 0.32
CA SER A 103 -5.60 8.67 0.46
C SER A 103 -5.20 9.19 1.84
N ASN A 104 -4.87 10.46 1.90
CA ASN A 104 -4.68 11.20 3.15
C ASN A 104 -6.00 11.64 3.82
N GLY A 105 -7.13 11.43 3.16
CA GLY A 105 -8.47 11.69 3.70
C GLY A 105 -9.03 13.08 3.43
N ILE A 106 -8.21 14.10 3.17
CA ILE A 106 -8.68 15.51 3.10
C ILE A 106 -9.76 15.74 2.04
N LEU A 107 -9.62 15.08 0.89
CA LEU A 107 -10.55 15.28 -0.23
C LEU A 107 -11.72 14.29 -0.25
N VAL A 108 -11.74 13.30 0.65
CA VAL A 108 -12.75 12.22 0.61
C VAL A 108 -14.16 12.76 0.74
N LYS A 109 -14.42 13.69 1.66
CA LYS A 109 -15.75 14.31 1.82
C LYS A 109 -16.23 14.94 0.51
N LYS A 110 -15.37 15.71 -0.15
CA LYS A 110 -15.70 16.41 -1.42
C LYS A 110 -15.84 15.44 -2.59
N ARG A 111 -15.14 14.32 -2.56
CA ARG A 111 -15.00 13.39 -3.69
C ARG A 111 -15.62 12.01 -3.42
N ILE A 112 -16.51 11.90 -2.42
CA ILE A 112 -17.08 10.60 -2.03
C ILE A 112 -17.85 9.93 -3.17
N GLU A 113 -18.56 10.71 -3.96
CA GLU A 113 -19.30 10.20 -5.12
C GLU A 113 -18.38 9.56 -6.17
N ASP A 114 -17.18 10.13 -6.36
CA ASP A 114 -16.20 9.65 -7.33
C ASP A 114 -15.56 8.31 -6.93
N ILE A 115 -15.68 7.92 -5.67
CA ILE A 115 -15.02 6.73 -5.12
C ILE A 115 -15.99 5.67 -4.62
N LYS A 116 -17.29 5.80 -4.86
CA LYS A 116 -18.33 4.82 -4.43
C LYS A 116 -18.04 3.39 -4.91
N ASN A 117 -17.42 3.24 -6.07
CA ASN A 117 -17.14 1.95 -6.69
C ASN A 117 -15.82 1.31 -6.19
N LEU A 118 -15.12 1.93 -5.25
CA LEU A 118 -13.93 1.35 -4.64
C LEU A 118 -14.25 0.06 -3.88
N ASP A 119 -13.33 -0.90 -3.94
CA ASP A 119 -13.38 -2.05 -3.03
C ASP A 119 -12.82 -1.69 -1.65
N VAL A 120 -11.77 -0.86 -1.62
CA VAL A 120 -11.10 -0.42 -0.38
C VAL A 120 -10.58 1.01 -0.48
N LEU A 121 -10.89 1.80 0.50
CA LEU A 121 -10.22 3.07 0.79
C LEU A 121 -9.22 2.86 1.92
N GLN A 122 -7.92 3.02 1.63
CA GLN A 122 -6.89 2.99 2.65
C GLN A 122 -6.54 4.42 3.06
N LEU A 123 -6.81 4.73 4.31
CA LEU A 123 -6.54 6.04 4.91
C LEU A 123 -5.27 5.99 5.77
N SER A 124 -4.56 7.10 5.79
CA SER A 124 -3.38 7.27 6.63
C SER A 124 -3.77 7.69 8.04
N PHE A 125 -3.35 6.93 9.07
CA PHE A 125 -3.66 7.25 10.47
C PHE A 125 -2.45 6.98 11.37
N ASP A 126 -1.83 8.04 11.91
CA ASP A 126 -0.52 7.94 12.58
C ASP A 126 -0.55 8.23 14.08
N GLY A 127 -1.72 8.36 14.74
CA GLY A 127 -1.76 8.52 16.19
C GLY A 127 -2.72 9.60 16.69
N PRO A 128 -2.51 10.11 17.92
CA PRO A 128 -3.25 11.24 18.47
C PRO A 128 -3.19 12.46 17.56
N LYS A 129 -4.18 13.35 17.68
CA LYS A 129 -4.34 14.52 16.81
C LYS A 129 -3.07 15.35 16.67
N GLU A 130 -2.45 15.70 17.77
CA GLU A 130 -1.24 16.53 17.80
C GLU A 130 -0.07 15.87 17.07
N ILE A 131 0.07 14.54 17.24
CA ILE A 131 1.14 13.76 16.62
C ILE A 131 0.85 13.54 15.15
N HIS A 132 -0.39 13.19 14.79
CA HIS A 132 -0.81 12.99 13.42
C HIS A 132 -0.61 14.28 12.61
N ASP A 133 -1.12 15.40 13.11
CA ASP A 133 -1.01 16.70 12.47
C ASP A 133 0.45 17.18 12.38
N LYS A 134 1.26 16.92 13.41
CA LYS A 134 2.71 17.22 13.39
C LYS A 134 3.44 16.47 12.27
N GLN A 135 3.03 15.25 11.97
CA GLN A 135 3.66 14.42 10.93
C GLN A 135 3.15 14.74 9.55
N ARG A 136 1.86 14.99 9.40
CA ARG A 136 1.19 15.07 8.10
C ARG A 136 0.76 16.47 7.69
N GLY A 137 0.39 17.30 8.66
CA GLY A 137 -0.09 18.67 8.45
C GLY A 137 -1.31 18.95 9.31
N LYS A 138 -1.44 20.21 9.74
CA LYS A 138 -2.53 20.68 10.62
C LYS A 138 -3.90 20.35 10.03
N GLY A 139 -4.81 19.79 10.83
CA GLY A 139 -6.17 19.43 10.46
C GLY A 139 -6.30 18.09 9.71
N SER A 140 -5.20 17.40 9.43
CA SER A 140 -5.24 16.11 8.74
C SER A 140 -5.86 15.00 9.59
N TYR A 141 -5.73 15.06 10.92
CA TYR A 141 -6.39 14.12 11.83
C TYR A 141 -7.92 14.19 11.72
N ASP A 142 -8.49 15.38 11.84
CA ASP A 142 -9.95 15.56 11.77
C ASP A 142 -10.47 15.12 10.39
N SER A 143 -9.73 15.44 9.35
CA SER A 143 -10.05 15.04 7.97
C SER A 143 -10.06 13.53 7.78
N VAL A 144 -9.10 12.80 8.34
CA VAL A 144 -9.06 11.32 8.21
C VAL A 144 -10.17 10.65 9.00
N ILE A 145 -10.52 11.18 10.18
CA ILE A 145 -11.64 10.66 10.99
C ILE A 145 -12.98 10.92 10.26
N GLU A 146 -13.18 12.10 9.71
CA GLU A 146 -14.36 12.42 8.92
C GLU A 146 -14.43 11.54 7.66
N ALA A 147 -13.33 11.39 6.93
CA ALA A 147 -13.22 10.53 5.76
C ALA A 147 -13.59 9.07 6.06
N MET A 148 -13.12 8.54 7.17
CA MET A 148 -13.47 7.20 7.65
C MET A 148 -14.97 7.05 7.88
N LYS A 149 -15.59 8.00 8.59
CA LYS A 149 -17.03 7.97 8.89
C LYS A 149 -17.86 8.03 7.59
N ILE A 150 -17.53 8.96 6.68
CA ILE A 150 -18.23 9.14 5.40
C ILE A 150 -18.07 7.89 4.53
N ALA A 151 -16.88 7.33 4.41
CA ALA A 151 -16.64 6.13 3.60
C ALA A 151 -17.43 4.92 4.14
N LYS A 152 -17.47 4.73 5.47
CA LYS A 152 -18.29 3.68 6.10
C LYS A 152 -19.78 3.88 5.84
N ALA A 153 -20.30 5.10 5.96
CA ALA A 153 -21.71 5.42 5.67
C ALA A 153 -22.05 5.12 4.19
N ASN A 154 -21.09 5.26 3.28
CA ASN A 154 -21.22 4.90 1.87
C ASN A 154 -20.85 3.43 1.56
N ARG A 155 -20.72 2.56 2.59
CA ARG A 155 -20.41 1.12 2.46
C ARG A 155 -19.09 0.82 1.78
N ILE A 156 -18.16 1.78 1.74
CA ILE A 156 -16.80 1.57 1.27
C ILE A 156 -15.99 0.94 2.41
N LYS A 157 -15.28 -0.15 2.14
CA LYS A 157 -14.37 -0.74 3.13
C LYS A 157 -13.21 0.22 3.41
N VAL A 158 -12.97 0.50 4.69
CA VAL A 158 -11.89 1.38 5.13
C VAL A 158 -10.81 0.57 5.82
N TYR A 159 -9.56 0.85 5.47
CA TYR A 159 -8.37 0.38 6.18
C TYR A 159 -7.53 1.57 6.60
N PHE A 160 -6.81 1.42 7.71
CA PHE A 160 -5.78 2.37 8.08
C PHE A 160 -4.38 1.83 7.75
N ASN A 161 -3.48 2.74 7.47
CA ASN A 161 -2.05 2.48 7.42
C ASN A 161 -1.34 3.47 8.34
N THR A 162 -0.55 2.94 9.26
CA THR A 162 0.24 3.69 10.22
C THR A 162 1.72 3.61 9.87
N THR A 163 2.36 4.77 9.72
CA THR A 163 3.82 4.86 9.61
C THR A 163 4.39 5.13 10.98
N ILE A 164 5.16 4.17 11.52
CA ILE A 164 5.79 4.29 12.84
C ILE A 164 7.06 5.13 12.71
N THR A 165 7.09 6.23 13.43
CA THR A 165 8.22 7.18 13.52
C THR A 165 8.60 7.40 14.99
N ARG A 166 9.64 8.17 15.24
CA ARG A 166 10.00 8.60 16.60
C ARG A 166 8.90 9.42 17.32
N PHE A 167 7.93 9.96 16.58
CA PHE A 167 6.89 10.80 17.18
C PHE A 167 5.71 10.00 17.71
N ASN A 168 5.47 8.80 17.16
CA ASN A 168 4.30 8.00 17.52
C ASN A 168 4.65 6.61 18.06
N VAL A 169 5.92 6.23 18.11
CA VAL A 169 6.33 4.91 18.60
C VAL A 169 5.85 4.63 20.03
N ASP A 170 5.80 5.64 20.87
CA ASP A 170 5.34 5.57 22.28
C ASP A 170 3.81 5.73 22.40
N ASN A 171 3.10 5.98 21.31
CA ASN A 171 1.66 6.21 21.29
C ASN A 171 0.87 5.13 20.52
N LEU A 172 1.45 3.95 20.31
CA LEU A 172 0.78 2.88 19.59
C LEU A 172 -0.45 2.36 20.34
N ASP A 173 -0.46 2.40 21.67
CA ASP A 173 -1.63 1.99 22.47
C ASP A 173 -2.85 2.86 22.20
N TYR A 174 -2.68 4.16 21.99
CA TYR A 174 -3.75 5.01 21.49
C TYR A 174 -4.29 4.53 20.15
N ILE A 175 -3.41 4.18 19.21
CA ILE A 175 -3.81 3.69 17.90
C ILE A 175 -4.54 2.35 18.04
N PHE A 176 -4.05 1.43 18.88
CA PHE A 176 -4.69 0.13 19.13
C PHE A 176 -6.10 0.29 19.69
N SER A 177 -6.28 1.22 20.65
CA SER A 177 -7.59 1.56 21.20
C SER A 177 -8.53 2.09 20.11
N LYS A 178 -8.07 3.06 19.31
CA LYS A 178 -8.88 3.68 18.27
C LYS A 178 -9.26 2.73 17.13
N ILE A 179 -8.37 1.89 16.66
CA ILE A 179 -8.69 0.92 15.60
C ILE A 179 -9.68 -0.14 16.09
N LYS A 180 -9.64 -0.49 17.38
CA LYS A 180 -10.61 -1.39 18.02
C LYS A 180 -11.97 -0.70 18.17
N GLU A 181 -12.00 0.54 18.66
CA GLU A 181 -13.20 1.38 18.77
C GLU A 181 -13.88 1.55 17.39
N PHE A 182 -13.12 1.94 16.38
CA PHE A 182 -13.65 2.16 15.04
C PHE A 182 -13.91 0.88 14.25
N LYS A 183 -13.41 -0.26 14.73
CA LYS A 183 -13.41 -1.56 14.01
C LYS A 183 -12.77 -1.45 12.64
N ILE A 184 -11.59 -0.82 12.56
CA ILE A 184 -10.87 -0.56 11.30
C ILE A 184 -9.60 -1.40 11.23
N PRO A 185 -9.51 -2.34 10.27
CA PRO A 185 -8.27 -3.08 10.02
C PRO A 185 -7.12 -2.13 9.68
N THR A 186 -5.98 -2.31 10.35
CA THR A 186 -4.86 -1.38 10.29
C THR A 186 -3.55 -2.11 10.09
N SER A 187 -2.76 -1.64 9.13
CA SER A 187 -1.40 -2.09 8.89
C SER A 187 -0.37 -1.09 9.45
N PHE A 188 0.71 -1.61 10.01
CA PHE A 188 1.79 -0.84 10.60
C PHE A 188 3.10 -1.10 9.87
N GLN A 189 3.87 -0.05 9.60
CA GLN A 189 5.20 -0.17 9.00
C GLN A 189 6.14 0.88 9.60
N PRO A 190 7.44 0.58 9.72
CA PRO A 190 8.41 1.60 10.12
C PRO A 190 8.55 2.66 9.05
N VAL A 191 8.83 3.90 9.47
CA VAL A 191 9.33 4.90 8.54
C VAL A 191 10.67 4.43 7.98
N THR A 192 10.82 4.48 6.67
CA THR A 192 12.03 4.04 5.98
C THR A 192 12.29 4.90 4.78
N ASN A 193 13.54 4.99 4.38
CA ASN A 193 13.98 5.54 3.10
C ASN A 193 13.51 4.61 1.96
N ILE A 194 12.22 4.57 1.70
CA ILE A 194 11.66 3.66 0.69
C ILE A 194 11.70 4.27 -0.70
N LEU A 195 11.57 5.58 -0.78
CA LEU A 195 11.34 6.27 -2.05
C LEU A 195 12.10 7.57 -2.06
N PHE A 196 13.00 7.75 -3.02
CA PHE A 196 13.53 9.06 -3.46
C PHE A 196 13.88 10.07 -2.35
N CYS A 197 13.91 9.64 -1.08
CA CYS A 197 14.27 10.52 0.00
C CYS A 197 15.75 10.89 -0.14
N THR A 198 16.02 11.97 -0.84
CA THR A 198 17.28 12.71 -0.75
C THR A 198 17.42 13.38 0.61
N LYS A 199 16.28 13.63 1.30
CA LYS A 199 16.27 14.09 2.68
C LYS A 199 16.74 13.01 3.63
N ASN A 200 17.59 13.42 4.53
CA ASN A 200 17.97 12.58 5.66
C ASN A 200 16.77 12.39 6.62
N ILE A 201 15.94 11.37 6.36
CA ILE A 201 14.82 11.02 7.25
C ILE A 201 15.28 10.26 8.50
N GLY A 202 16.58 10.06 8.69
CA GLY A 202 17.14 9.42 9.89
C GLY A 202 16.68 10.09 11.18
N SER A 203 16.46 11.42 11.14
CA SER A 203 15.88 12.16 12.26
C SER A 203 14.43 11.76 12.59
N LEU A 204 13.74 11.01 11.76
CA LEU A 204 12.38 10.51 11.99
C LEU A 204 12.36 9.05 12.47
N TYR A 205 13.50 8.38 12.48
CA TYR A 205 13.60 7.01 12.95
C TYR A 205 13.38 6.96 14.48
N PRO A 206 12.57 6.02 14.97
CA PRO A 206 12.53 5.72 16.37
C PRO A 206 13.88 5.14 16.82
N LYS A 207 14.21 5.25 18.09
CA LYS A 207 15.35 4.50 18.62
C LYS A 207 15.09 3.00 18.47
N LYS A 208 16.13 2.23 18.18
CA LYS A 208 16.02 0.79 17.95
C LYS A 208 15.37 0.04 19.12
N GLY A 209 15.68 0.43 20.35
CA GLY A 209 15.09 -0.14 21.56
C GLY A 209 13.60 0.12 21.65
N ASP A 210 13.18 1.37 21.50
CA ASP A 210 11.78 1.81 21.56
C ASP A 210 10.95 1.13 20.48
N PHE A 211 11.47 1.06 19.25
CA PHE A 211 10.79 0.36 18.16
C PHE A 211 10.61 -1.14 18.44
N ARG A 212 11.67 -1.79 18.96
CA ARG A 212 11.59 -3.23 19.31
C ARG A 212 10.57 -3.48 20.40
N GLU A 213 10.52 -2.63 21.43
CA GLU A 213 9.54 -2.77 22.50
C GLU A 213 8.12 -2.51 21.99
N ALA A 214 7.92 -1.49 21.17
CA ALA A 214 6.64 -1.22 20.51
C ALA A 214 6.14 -2.42 19.67
N ILE A 215 7.02 -3.10 18.93
CA ILE A 215 6.66 -4.31 18.18
C ILE A 215 6.32 -5.48 19.11
N LYS A 216 7.04 -5.66 20.24
CA LYS A 216 6.69 -6.68 21.24
C LYS A 216 5.31 -6.43 21.83
N ASN A 217 4.99 -5.18 22.15
CA ASN A 217 3.67 -4.79 22.66
C ASN A 217 2.59 -5.01 21.59
N MET A 218 2.86 -4.69 20.34
CA MET A 218 1.95 -4.96 19.22
C MET A 218 1.68 -6.48 19.06
N ILE A 219 2.70 -7.34 19.26
CA ILE A 219 2.52 -8.80 19.21
C ILE A 219 1.60 -9.28 20.35
N LYS A 220 1.73 -8.71 21.56
CA LYS A 220 0.84 -9.00 22.68
C LYS A 220 -0.58 -8.52 22.40
N GLU A 221 -0.72 -7.27 21.95
CA GLU A 221 -2.00 -6.65 21.65
C GLU A 221 -2.75 -7.39 20.54
N LYS A 222 -2.07 -7.83 19.49
CA LYS A 222 -2.68 -8.56 18.36
C LYS A 222 -3.49 -9.78 18.79
N ARG A 223 -3.16 -10.42 19.93
CA ARG A 223 -3.91 -11.60 20.45
C ARG A 223 -5.35 -11.26 20.80
N LYS A 224 -5.63 -10.01 21.21
CA LYS A 224 -6.95 -9.51 21.65
C LYS A 224 -7.53 -8.42 20.76
N ASN A 225 -6.79 -7.99 19.73
CA ASN A 225 -7.18 -6.96 18.79
C ASN A 225 -7.08 -7.47 17.34
N PRO A 226 -8.19 -7.99 16.78
CA PRO A 226 -8.20 -8.58 15.43
C PRO A 226 -7.99 -7.56 14.31
N TYR A 227 -8.01 -6.25 14.64
CA TYR A 227 -7.84 -5.17 13.68
C TYR A 227 -6.37 -4.86 13.38
N ILE A 228 -5.40 -5.46 14.07
CA ILE A 228 -3.99 -5.41 13.71
C ILE A 228 -3.74 -6.41 12.58
N LEU A 229 -3.53 -5.91 11.35
CA LEU A 229 -3.39 -6.73 10.15
C LEU A 229 -2.02 -7.37 9.98
N ASN A 230 -0.98 -6.79 10.57
CA ASN A 230 0.35 -7.37 10.48
C ASN A 230 0.34 -8.83 10.98
N SER A 231 0.81 -9.76 10.16
CA SER A 231 0.98 -11.15 10.59
C SER A 231 2.06 -11.25 11.68
N TYR A 232 2.01 -12.31 12.50
CA TYR A 232 3.08 -12.57 13.47
C TYR A 232 4.44 -12.74 12.78
N ASN A 233 4.46 -13.29 11.55
CA ASN A 233 5.67 -13.38 10.75
C ASN A 233 6.24 -11.99 10.43
N SER A 234 5.39 -11.07 9.98
CA SER A 234 5.79 -9.69 9.68
C SER A 234 6.23 -8.93 10.93
N LEU A 235 5.54 -9.09 12.05
CA LEU A 235 5.90 -8.44 13.32
C LEU A 235 7.26 -8.94 13.84
N ARG A 236 7.50 -10.26 13.81
CA ARG A 236 8.81 -10.83 14.18
C ARG A 236 9.93 -10.31 13.27
N TYR A 237 9.67 -10.20 11.97
CA TYR A 237 10.64 -9.61 11.05
C TYR A 237 10.91 -8.15 11.38
N MET A 238 9.85 -7.36 11.60
CA MET A 238 9.95 -5.95 11.97
C MET A 238 10.70 -5.71 13.28
N SER A 239 10.66 -6.65 14.24
CA SER A 239 11.40 -6.50 15.51
C SER A 239 12.92 -6.40 15.32
N ASN A 240 13.42 -6.80 14.15
CA ASN A 240 14.84 -6.69 13.80
C ASN A 240 15.22 -5.33 13.18
N TRP A 241 14.23 -4.45 12.92
CA TRP A 241 14.50 -3.15 12.33
C TRP A 241 15.54 -2.35 13.16
N PRO A 242 16.47 -1.62 12.53
CA PRO A 242 16.68 -1.44 11.10
C PRO A 242 17.56 -2.52 10.44
N LEU A 243 17.99 -3.54 11.19
CA LEU A 243 18.77 -4.65 10.66
C LEU A 243 17.87 -5.55 9.82
N SER A 244 18.15 -5.64 8.55
CA SER A 244 17.36 -6.42 7.62
C SER A 244 17.94 -7.80 7.38
N SER A 245 17.07 -8.80 7.27
CA SER A 245 17.42 -10.12 6.76
C SER A 245 16.81 -10.31 5.37
N ARG A 246 17.47 -11.13 4.55
CA ARG A 246 16.92 -11.50 3.24
C ARG A 246 15.61 -12.27 3.40
N ILE A 247 14.62 -11.92 2.62
CA ILE A 247 13.39 -12.69 2.46
C ILE A 247 13.26 -13.11 1.01
N ASN A 248 12.57 -14.22 0.75
CA ASN A 248 12.20 -14.60 -0.61
C ASN A 248 11.26 -13.55 -1.19
N CYS A 249 11.80 -12.67 -2.02
CA CYS A 249 11.08 -11.54 -2.59
C CYS A 249 10.47 -11.94 -3.94
N PHE A 250 9.22 -11.52 -4.18
CA PHE A 250 8.56 -11.67 -5.47
C PHE A 250 8.15 -10.35 -6.11
N ALA A 251 8.71 -9.25 -5.65
CA ALA A 251 8.74 -8.03 -6.42
C ALA A 251 9.34 -8.32 -7.81
N GLY A 252 8.65 -7.89 -8.87
CA GLY A 252 9.03 -8.25 -10.24
C GLY A 252 8.65 -9.67 -10.67
N LYS A 253 7.92 -10.44 -9.84
CA LYS A 253 7.36 -11.75 -10.18
C LYS A 253 5.83 -11.69 -10.23
N VAL A 254 5.18 -11.38 -9.11
CA VAL A 254 3.71 -11.26 -9.01
C VAL A 254 3.25 -9.90 -8.53
N ALA A 255 4.17 -9.04 -8.13
CA ALA A 255 3.89 -7.66 -7.71
C ALA A 255 4.78 -6.68 -8.48
N TYR A 256 4.17 -5.61 -8.97
CA TYR A 256 4.83 -4.54 -9.71
C TYR A 256 4.38 -3.17 -9.23
N ARG A 257 5.18 -2.17 -9.54
CA ARG A 257 4.82 -0.78 -9.35
C ARG A 257 4.86 -0.02 -10.67
N ILE A 258 3.90 0.88 -10.85
CA ILE A 258 3.90 1.84 -11.95
C ILE A 258 4.01 3.25 -11.34
N SER A 259 4.97 4.05 -11.84
CA SER A 259 5.11 5.46 -11.49
C SER A 259 4.11 6.34 -12.26
N SER A 260 3.98 7.61 -11.87
CA SER A 260 3.00 8.54 -12.47
C SER A 260 3.24 8.83 -13.96
N ASP A 261 4.48 8.65 -14.43
CA ASP A 261 4.91 8.79 -15.83
C ASP A 261 4.90 7.47 -16.61
N GLY A 262 4.41 6.38 -16.00
CA GLY A 262 4.32 5.06 -16.60
C GLY A 262 5.56 4.19 -16.46
N GLY A 263 6.57 4.61 -15.70
CA GLY A 263 7.74 3.76 -15.40
C GLY A 263 7.34 2.49 -14.66
N ILE A 264 7.85 1.33 -15.09
CA ILE A 264 7.56 0.03 -14.50
C ILE A 264 8.73 -0.40 -13.62
N LEU A 265 8.43 -0.73 -12.37
CA LEU A 265 9.40 -1.04 -11.33
C LEU A 265 9.00 -2.32 -10.58
N PRO A 266 9.96 -3.12 -10.10
CA PRO A 266 9.63 -4.30 -9.31
C PRO A 266 9.03 -3.94 -7.94
N CYS A 267 9.48 -2.86 -7.30
CA CYS A 267 8.94 -2.40 -6.02
C CYS A 267 9.30 -0.94 -5.73
N ASN A 268 8.77 -0.41 -4.62
CA ASN A 268 9.02 0.96 -4.19
C ASN A 268 10.49 1.27 -3.85
N ARG A 269 11.27 0.28 -3.42
CA ARG A 269 12.67 0.48 -3.03
C ARG A 269 13.64 0.56 -4.22
N THR A 270 13.16 0.32 -5.42
CA THR A 270 13.98 0.31 -6.63
C THR A 270 13.72 1.51 -7.53
N MET A 271 12.96 2.47 -7.02
CA MET A 271 12.56 3.65 -7.81
C MET A 271 13.73 4.61 -8.12
N ASP A 272 14.83 4.54 -7.37
CA ASP A 272 16.08 5.24 -7.65
C ASP A 272 16.85 4.65 -8.85
N LYS A 273 16.48 3.43 -9.25
CA LYS A 273 17.10 2.74 -10.38
C LYS A 273 16.15 2.79 -11.56
N SER A 274 16.51 3.58 -12.58
CA SER A 274 15.83 3.54 -13.87
C SER A 274 16.06 2.17 -14.51
N PHE A 275 15.05 1.28 -14.42
CA PHE A 275 15.08 0.03 -15.16
C PHE A 275 14.82 0.24 -16.66
N GLY A 276 14.61 1.49 -17.09
CA GLY A 276 14.38 1.86 -18.48
C GLY A 276 13.05 1.39 -19.07
N TYR A 277 12.18 0.75 -18.27
CA TYR A 277 10.88 0.25 -18.73
C TYR A 277 9.78 1.25 -18.45
N ASN A 278 8.97 1.51 -19.48
CA ASN A 278 7.83 2.40 -19.38
C ASN A 278 6.66 1.80 -20.17
N CYS A 279 5.47 1.76 -19.56
CA CYS A 279 4.27 1.18 -20.14
C CYS A 279 3.75 1.94 -21.38
N LEU A 280 4.28 3.13 -21.71
CA LEU A 280 3.97 3.87 -22.92
C LEU A 280 4.97 3.61 -24.06
N LYS A 281 6.16 3.07 -23.75
CA LYS A 281 7.25 2.88 -24.71
C LYS A 281 7.48 1.43 -25.11
N GLY A 282 6.68 0.49 -24.59
CA GLY A 282 6.79 -0.94 -24.86
C GLY A 282 5.69 -1.71 -24.17
N ASN A 283 5.63 -3.00 -24.44
CA ASN A 283 4.63 -3.88 -23.84
C ASN A 283 5.03 -4.27 -22.42
N PHE A 284 4.10 -4.29 -21.48
CA PHE A 284 4.32 -4.83 -20.14
C PHE A 284 4.79 -6.30 -20.19
N LYS A 285 4.38 -7.03 -21.23
CA LYS A 285 4.81 -8.41 -21.50
C LYS A 285 6.32 -8.53 -21.63
N ASP A 286 6.99 -7.56 -22.27
CA ASP A 286 8.45 -7.57 -22.42
C ASP A 286 9.16 -7.41 -21.07
N VAL A 287 8.56 -6.65 -20.16
CA VAL A 287 9.04 -6.52 -18.78
C VAL A 287 8.96 -7.83 -18.01
N LEU A 288 7.90 -8.62 -18.26
CA LEU A 288 7.71 -9.92 -17.63
C LEU A 288 8.74 -10.95 -18.09
N SER A 289 9.27 -10.83 -19.31
CA SER A 289 10.31 -11.73 -19.84
C SER A 289 11.67 -11.48 -19.19
N LYS A 290 11.88 -10.28 -18.61
CA LYS A 290 13.16 -9.87 -18.03
C LYS A 290 13.20 -10.03 -16.52
N LYS A 291 14.38 -10.35 -16.00
CA LYS A 291 14.58 -10.52 -14.57
C LYS A 291 14.73 -9.13 -13.90
N LEU A 292 13.66 -8.59 -13.35
CA LEU A 292 13.70 -7.39 -12.55
C LEU A 292 14.05 -7.77 -11.09
N ASP A 293 15.31 -8.05 -10.81
CA ASP A 293 15.71 -8.35 -9.44
C ASP A 293 15.84 -7.06 -8.65
N ALA A 294 15.02 -6.93 -7.63
CA ALA A 294 15.18 -5.90 -6.61
C ALA A 294 16.37 -6.29 -5.73
N VAL A 295 17.53 -5.69 -5.96
CA VAL A 295 18.66 -5.86 -5.05
C VAL A 295 18.43 -4.99 -3.82
N CYS A 296 17.93 -5.58 -2.74
CA CYS A 296 17.79 -4.90 -1.47
C CYS A 296 18.12 -5.83 -0.30
N ASN A 297 18.55 -5.23 0.81
CA ASN A 297 18.98 -5.96 2.01
C ASN A 297 17.84 -6.26 3.00
N GLY A 298 16.58 -5.98 2.65
CA GLY A 298 15.43 -6.25 3.50
C GLY A 298 14.17 -5.51 3.06
N CYS A 299 13.03 -5.90 3.62
CA CYS A 299 11.72 -5.38 3.25
C CYS A 299 11.02 -4.74 4.45
N TRP A 300 10.73 -3.43 4.35
CA TRP A 300 10.02 -2.68 5.39
C TRP A 300 8.65 -2.17 4.96
N CYS A 301 8.28 -2.37 3.69
CA CYS A 301 6.93 -2.13 3.20
C CYS A 301 6.02 -3.28 3.65
N ILE A 302 5.05 -2.99 4.51
CA ILE A 302 4.20 -4.03 5.10
C ILE A 302 3.41 -4.81 4.04
N THR A 303 2.88 -4.16 3.03
CA THR A 303 2.15 -4.83 1.95
C THR A 303 3.05 -5.83 1.22
N ALA A 304 4.28 -5.43 0.90
CA ALA A 304 5.24 -6.33 0.25
C ALA A 304 5.67 -7.48 1.18
N LEU A 305 5.82 -7.20 2.47
CA LEU A 305 6.21 -8.20 3.47
C LEU A 305 5.13 -9.27 3.65
N GLU A 306 3.86 -8.86 3.79
CA GLU A 306 2.72 -9.78 3.89
C GLU A 306 2.56 -10.63 2.62
N LEU A 307 2.67 -10.02 1.43
CA LEU A 307 2.64 -10.75 0.18
C LEU A 307 3.82 -11.74 0.07
N ASN A 308 5.03 -11.37 0.54
CA ASN A 308 6.18 -12.26 0.56
C ASN A 308 5.91 -13.51 1.41
N TYR A 309 5.33 -13.35 2.58
CA TYR A 309 4.99 -14.48 3.45
C TYR A 309 3.82 -15.30 2.90
N ALA A 310 2.81 -14.67 2.31
CA ALA A 310 1.71 -15.38 1.66
C ALA A 310 2.21 -16.25 0.50
N PHE A 311 3.10 -15.73 -0.34
CA PHE A 311 3.71 -16.48 -1.43
C PHE A 311 4.68 -17.57 -0.94
N ALA A 312 5.30 -17.37 0.23
CA ALA A 312 6.03 -18.42 0.91
C ALA A 312 5.11 -19.49 1.54
N LEU A 313 3.79 -19.42 1.28
CA LEU A 313 2.75 -20.33 1.79
C LEU A 313 2.64 -20.30 3.32
N ARG A 314 2.94 -19.17 3.96
CA ARG A 314 2.66 -18.99 5.37
C ARG A 314 1.16 -18.77 5.58
N LEU A 315 0.55 -19.59 6.43
CA LEU A 315 -0.91 -19.67 6.57
C LEU A 315 -1.53 -18.35 7.04
N GLU A 316 -0.95 -17.72 8.07
CA GLU A 316 -1.53 -16.50 8.65
C GLU A 316 -1.60 -15.32 7.65
N PRO A 317 -0.55 -14.96 6.90
CA PRO A 317 -0.65 -13.96 5.85
C PRO A 317 -1.70 -14.28 4.78
N ILE A 318 -1.84 -15.55 4.39
CA ILE A 318 -2.89 -15.98 3.46
C ILE A 318 -4.27 -15.75 4.06
N LEU A 319 -4.48 -16.19 5.32
CA LEU A 319 -5.75 -15.98 6.02
C LEU A 319 -6.06 -14.49 6.24
N ASN A 320 -5.05 -13.66 6.50
CA ASN A 320 -5.24 -12.22 6.60
C ASN A 320 -5.74 -11.62 5.28
N ILE A 321 -5.18 -12.02 4.14
CA ILE A 321 -5.64 -11.58 2.82
C ILE A 321 -7.10 -12.00 2.60
N ILE A 322 -7.46 -13.23 2.96
CA ILE A 322 -8.84 -13.73 2.85
C ILE A 322 -9.76 -12.99 3.83
N ARG A 323 -9.37 -12.85 5.09
CA ARG A 323 -10.16 -12.17 6.14
C ARG A 323 -10.45 -10.70 5.82
N LEU A 324 -9.56 -10.01 5.12
CA LEU A 324 -9.77 -8.62 4.69
C LEU A 324 -11.08 -8.45 3.89
N ASP A 325 -11.58 -9.52 3.26
CA ASP A 325 -12.87 -9.50 2.57
C ASP A 325 -14.06 -9.76 3.49
N TYR A 326 -13.86 -10.34 4.69
CA TYR A 326 -14.91 -10.74 5.62
C TYR A 326 -15.11 -9.81 6.83
N LEU A 327 -14.16 -8.91 7.10
CA LEU A 327 -14.35 -7.88 8.12
C LEU A 327 -15.31 -6.81 7.56
N LYS A 328 -16.59 -6.96 7.93
CA LYS A 328 -17.64 -5.97 7.67
C LYS A 328 -17.60 -4.85 8.69
#